data_381145ecc499ca346feed698ad9d0d49
#
_entry.id   381145ecc499ca346feed698ad9d0d49
#
_cell.length_a   1.000
_cell.length_b   1.000
_cell.length_c   1.000
_cell.angle_alpha   90.00
_cell.angle_beta   90.00
_cell.angle_gamma   90.00
#
_symmetry.space_group_name_H-M   'P 1'
#
loop_
_entity.id
_entity.type
_entity.pdbx_description
1 polymer ?
#
loop_
_entity_poly.entity_id
_entity_poly.type
_entity_poly.pdbx_seq_one_letter_code
_entity_poly.pdbx_strand_id
1 'polypeptide(L)'
;MPGDPGDVPARALIAQLDAYLQALYPAESNHLVPVDSLRGPDVVFLVARLGTDVVGCGALVDRAGQYGELKRMYVRPDRRAAGVGRAILAALAAQARARGLRTLRLETGNAQPEALALYERAGFERCDPFGPYRDDPLSLFLELDLTSC
;
A
#
# COMPACT_ATOMS: atom_id res chain seq x y z
N MET A 1 -10.63 -4.27 -7.38
CA MET A 1 -10.78 -4.12 -8.83
C MET A 1 -9.64 -3.28 -9.39
N PRO A 2 -9.17 -3.60 -10.58
CA PRO A 2 -8.15 -2.75 -11.20
C PRO A 2 -8.64 -1.32 -11.38
N GLY A 3 -7.71 -0.37 -11.32
CA GLY A 3 -8.03 1.04 -11.48
C GLY A 3 -6.85 1.80 -12.04
N ASP A 4 -7.08 3.05 -12.39
CA ASP A 4 -6.06 3.97 -12.87
C ASP A 4 -5.83 5.03 -11.77
N PRO A 5 -4.59 5.19 -11.27
CA PRO A 5 -4.31 6.22 -10.27
C PRO A 5 -4.57 7.64 -10.76
N GLY A 6 -4.68 7.82 -12.09
CA GLY A 6 -5.02 9.11 -12.69
C GLY A 6 -6.50 9.41 -12.76
N ASP A 7 -7.38 8.44 -12.51
CA ASP A 7 -8.82 8.67 -12.50
C ASP A 7 -9.21 9.60 -11.35
N VAL A 8 -10.26 10.41 -11.56
CA VAL A 8 -10.65 11.44 -10.60
C VAL A 8 -10.94 10.87 -9.21
N PRO A 9 -11.74 9.79 -9.03
CA PRO A 9 -11.96 9.23 -7.70
C PRO A 9 -10.69 8.67 -7.07
N ALA A 10 -9.82 8.03 -7.84
CA ALA A 10 -8.55 7.49 -7.32
C ALA A 10 -7.60 8.62 -6.94
N ARG A 11 -7.52 9.69 -7.74
CA ARG A 11 -6.73 10.87 -7.39
C ARG A 11 -7.19 11.50 -6.09
N ALA A 12 -8.48 11.56 -5.86
CA ALA A 12 -9.03 12.14 -4.62
C ALA A 12 -8.58 11.32 -3.40
N LEU A 13 -8.61 10.00 -3.48
CA LEU A 13 -8.14 9.13 -2.41
C LEU A 13 -6.63 9.28 -2.18
N ILE A 14 -5.85 9.29 -3.24
CA ILE A 14 -4.40 9.46 -3.14
C ILE A 14 -4.07 10.81 -2.52
N ALA A 15 -4.77 11.87 -2.93
CA ALA A 15 -4.58 13.19 -2.36
C ALA A 15 -4.92 13.24 -0.86
N GLN A 16 -5.99 12.56 -0.44
CA GLN A 16 -6.33 12.44 0.98
C GLN A 16 -5.23 11.73 1.77
N LEU A 17 -4.73 10.62 1.25
CA LEU A 17 -3.64 9.88 1.89
C LEU A 17 -2.38 10.74 1.99
N ASP A 18 -1.98 11.38 0.90
CA ASP A 18 -0.77 12.19 0.85
C ASP A 18 -0.86 13.36 1.83
N ALA A 19 -2.02 14.02 1.91
CA ALA A 19 -2.24 15.11 2.87
C ALA A 19 -2.16 14.61 4.32
N TYR A 20 -2.73 13.44 4.60
CA TYR A 20 -2.68 12.83 5.93
C TYR A 20 -1.23 12.54 6.34
N LEU A 21 -0.45 11.95 5.45
CA LEU A 21 0.95 11.62 5.73
C LEU A 21 1.81 12.88 5.90
N GLN A 22 1.57 13.92 5.10
CA GLN A 22 2.29 15.18 5.21
C GLN A 22 1.99 15.89 6.52
N ALA A 23 0.78 15.71 7.07
CA ALA A 23 0.42 16.28 8.38
C ALA A 23 1.06 15.51 9.55
N LEU A 24 1.29 14.19 9.40
CA LEU A 24 1.85 13.35 10.45
C LEU A 24 3.37 13.35 10.51
N TYR A 25 4.04 13.50 9.37
CA TYR A 25 5.48 13.27 9.26
C TYR A 25 6.19 14.44 8.61
N PRO A 26 7.45 14.73 8.99
CA PRO A 26 8.27 15.72 8.29
C PRO A 26 8.59 15.25 6.86
N ALA A 27 8.96 16.17 5.99
CA ALA A 27 9.18 15.91 4.58
C ALA A 27 10.23 14.80 4.35
N GLU A 28 11.28 14.76 5.14
CA GLU A 28 12.36 13.75 5.02
C GLU A 28 11.90 12.35 5.39
N SER A 29 10.79 12.20 6.11
CA SER A 29 10.21 10.90 6.47
C SER A 29 9.03 10.54 5.57
N ASN A 30 8.66 11.36 4.61
CA ASN A 30 7.60 11.08 3.64
C ASN A 30 8.22 10.52 2.36
N HIS A 31 8.01 9.22 2.13
CA HIS A 31 8.55 8.51 0.97
C HIS A 31 7.49 8.40 -0.14
N LEU A 32 6.84 9.53 -0.43
CA LEU A 32 5.80 9.58 -1.44
C LEU A 32 6.41 9.70 -2.84
N VAL A 33 5.89 8.90 -3.77
CA VAL A 33 6.29 8.96 -5.18
C VAL A 33 5.19 9.67 -5.98
N PRO A 34 5.53 10.28 -7.14
CA PRO A 34 4.51 10.90 -7.99
C PRO A 34 3.44 9.90 -8.43
N VAL A 35 2.21 10.40 -8.62
CA VAL A 35 1.08 9.56 -9.06
C VAL A 35 1.39 8.84 -10.36
N ASP A 36 2.06 9.50 -11.29
CA ASP A 36 2.38 8.88 -12.59
C ASP A 36 3.33 7.69 -12.47
N SER A 37 4.13 7.60 -11.39
CA SER A 37 4.98 6.44 -11.15
C SER A 37 4.18 5.20 -10.71
N LEU A 38 2.89 5.35 -10.40
CA LEU A 38 1.98 4.25 -10.09
C LEU A 38 1.35 3.64 -11.33
N ARG A 39 1.86 3.97 -12.51
CA ARG A 39 1.44 3.42 -13.81
C ARG A 39 2.59 2.63 -14.40
N GLY A 40 2.26 1.78 -15.35
CA GLY A 40 3.25 1.00 -16.07
C GLY A 40 3.09 -0.49 -15.87
N PRO A 41 3.88 -1.30 -16.60
CA PRO A 41 3.72 -2.77 -16.57
C PRO A 41 4.14 -3.40 -15.25
N ASP A 42 4.98 -2.71 -14.45
CA ASP A 42 5.45 -3.22 -13.17
C ASP A 42 4.54 -2.84 -12.00
N VAL A 43 3.43 -2.15 -12.28
CA VAL A 43 2.52 -1.66 -11.24
C VAL A 43 1.13 -2.25 -11.44
N VAL A 44 0.56 -2.78 -10.36
CA VAL A 44 -0.87 -3.14 -10.30
C VAL A 44 -1.51 -2.15 -9.35
N PHE A 45 -2.45 -1.36 -9.87
CA PHE A 45 -3.22 -0.42 -9.05
C PHE A 45 -4.65 -0.92 -8.93
N LEU A 46 -5.12 -1.06 -7.70
CA LEU A 46 -6.47 -1.54 -7.41
C LEU A 46 -7.28 -0.48 -6.70
N VAL A 47 -8.57 -0.45 -6.99
CA VAL A 47 -9.53 0.37 -6.25
C VAL A 47 -10.61 -0.55 -5.67
N ALA A 48 -11.14 -0.16 -4.52
CA ALA A 48 -12.28 -0.82 -3.91
C ALA A 48 -13.50 0.07 -4.09
N ARG A 49 -14.61 -0.53 -4.49
CA ARG A 49 -15.88 0.18 -4.69
C ARG A 49 -16.95 -0.40 -3.78
N LEU A 50 -17.78 0.48 -3.23
CA LEU A 50 -19.04 0.11 -2.60
C LEU A 50 -20.14 0.81 -3.40
N GLY A 51 -20.91 0.01 -4.17
CA GLY A 51 -21.81 0.58 -5.16
C GLY A 51 -21.01 1.32 -6.23
N THR A 52 -21.27 2.62 -6.41
CA THR A 52 -20.55 3.47 -7.37
C THR A 52 -19.41 4.26 -6.73
N ASP A 53 -19.28 4.20 -5.39
CA ASP A 53 -18.28 4.97 -4.66
C ASP A 53 -16.94 4.25 -4.63
N VAL A 54 -15.87 4.95 -4.98
CA VAL A 54 -14.50 4.46 -4.76
C VAL A 54 -14.12 4.82 -3.32
N VAL A 55 -13.90 3.79 -2.50
CA VAL A 55 -13.72 3.96 -1.06
C VAL A 55 -12.32 3.57 -0.56
N GLY A 56 -11.52 2.95 -1.42
CA GLY A 56 -10.17 2.56 -1.07
C GLY A 56 -9.31 2.30 -2.28
N CYS A 57 -8.02 2.24 -2.07
CA CYS A 57 -7.05 1.94 -3.12
C CYS A 57 -5.79 1.29 -2.54
N GLY A 58 -4.98 0.74 -3.43
CA GLY A 58 -3.66 0.24 -3.10
C GLY A 58 -2.91 -0.10 -4.37
N ALA A 59 -1.59 -0.08 -4.29
CA ALA A 59 -0.72 -0.38 -5.41
C ALA A 59 0.29 -1.45 -5.04
N LEU A 60 0.61 -2.29 -6.01
CA LEU A 60 1.71 -3.26 -5.94
C LEU A 60 2.73 -2.86 -7.00
N VAL A 61 3.96 -2.65 -6.58
CA VAL A 61 5.06 -2.37 -7.49
C VAL A 61 5.98 -3.60 -7.52
N ASP A 62 6.13 -4.20 -8.72
CA ASP A 62 7.04 -5.32 -8.93
C ASP A 62 8.46 -4.79 -9.00
N ARG A 63 9.27 -5.10 -8.01
CA ARG A 63 10.66 -4.64 -7.93
C ARG A 63 11.60 -5.66 -8.57
N ALA A 64 11.60 -5.69 -9.90
CA ALA A 64 12.49 -6.52 -10.71
C ALA A 64 12.38 -8.02 -10.40
N GLY A 65 11.21 -8.49 -10.04
CA GLY A 65 10.96 -9.88 -9.70
C GLY A 65 11.50 -10.32 -8.34
N GLN A 66 12.13 -9.43 -7.58
CA GLN A 66 12.73 -9.75 -6.28
C GLN A 66 11.70 -9.71 -5.15
N TYR A 67 10.83 -8.72 -5.16
CA TYR A 67 9.73 -8.59 -4.20
C TYR A 67 8.68 -7.64 -4.76
N GLY A 68 7.49 -7.67 -4.18
CA GLY A 68 6.45 -6.69 -4.45
C GLY A 68 6.38 -5.66 -3.34
N GLU A 69 6.39 -4.39 -3.69
CA GLU A 69 6.26 -3.30 -2.72
C GLU A 69 4.85 -2.75 -2.74
N LEU A 70 4.21 -2.70 -1.57
CA LEU A 70 2.88 -2.09 -1.43
C LEU A 70 3.03 -0.59 -1.24
N LYS A 71 2.22 0.17 -1.97
CA LYS A 71 2.18 1.63 -1.88
C LYS A 71 0.75 2.12 -1.94
N ARG A 72 0.52 3.30 -1.38
CA ARG A 72 -0.78 4.01 -1.45
C ARG A 72 -1.97 3.20 -0.96
N MET A 73 -1.74 2.31 0.03
CA MET A 73 -2.84 1.63 0.72
C MET A 73 -3.64 2.67 1.51
N TYR A 74 -4.91 2.84 1.15
CA TYR A 74 -5.77 3.81 1.81
C TYR A 74 -7.23 3.39 1.71
N VAL A 75 -7.95 3.59 2.81
CA VAL A 75 -9.40 3.42 2.87
C VAL A 75 -9.99 4.70 3.45
N ARG A 76 -11.05 5.20 2.82
CA ARG A 76 -11.75 6.39 3.34
C ARG A 76 -12.11 6.19 4.81
N PRO A 77 -11.92 7.21 5.67
CA PRO A 77 -12.17 7.06 7.10
C PRO A 77 -13.60 6.62 7.43
N ASP A 78 -14.60 7.06 6.64
CA ASP A 78 -16.01 6.70 6.84
C ASP A 78 -16.34 5.27 6.39
N ARG A 79 -15.40 4.56 5.79
CA ARG A 79 -15.57 3.19 5.32
C ARG A 79 -14.59 2.21 5.96
N ARG A 80 -13.85 2.64 6.94
CA ARG A 80 -12.97 1.76 7.71
C ARG A 80 -13.81 0.81 8.56
N ALA A 81 -13.22 -0.30 8.95
CA ALA A 81 -13.89 -1.39 9.68
C ALA A 81 -14.93 -2.18 8.87
N ALA A 82 -15.09 -1.89 7.58
CA ALA A 82 -15.96 -2.67 6.67
C ALA A 82 -15.23 -3.78 5.93
N GLY A 83 -13.95 -4.05 6.28
CA GLY A 83 -13.15 -5.08 5.62
C GLY A 83 -12.54 -4.66 4.29
N VAL A 84 -12.63 -3.39 3.92
CA VAL A 84 -12.14 -2.88 2.63
C VAL A 84 -10.63 -3.02 2.53
N GLY A 85 -9.89 -2.60 3.57
CA GLY A 85 -8.43 -2.71 3.59
C GLY A 85 -7.95 -4.14 3.46
N ARG A 86 -8.61 -5.06 4.17
CA ARG A 86 -8.29 -6.49 4.09
C ARG A 86 -8.52 -7.03 2.69
N ALA A 87 -9.62 -6.64 2.04
CA ALA A 87 -9.94 -7.09 0.69
C ALA A 87 -8.92 -6.58 -0.34
N ILE A 88 -8.51 -5.31 -0.23
CA ILE A 88 -7.48 -4.75 -1.09
C ILE A 88 -6.17 -5.50 -0.90
N LEU A 89 -5.77 -5.71 0.34
CA LEU A 89 -4.51 -6.38 0.66
C LEU A 89 -4.50 -7.83 0.13
N ALA A 90 -5.60 -8.56 0.30
CA ALA A 90 -5.73 -9.92 -0.21
C ALA A 90 -5.65 -9.95 -1.74
N ALA A 91 -6.28 -8.98 -2.41
CA ALA A 91 -6.24 -8.88 -3.86
C ALA A 91 -4.84 -8.55 -4.38
N LEU A 92 -4.12 -7.66 -3.71
CA LEU A 92 -2.73 -7.33 -4.07
C LEU A 92 -1.81 -8.52 -3.85
N ALA A 93 -1.99 -9.27 -2.77
CA ALA A 93 -1.22 -10.48 -2.51
C ALA A 93 -1.46 -11.53 -3.60
N ALA A 94 -2.70 -11.70 -4.05
CA ALA A 94 -3.03 -12.60 -5.15
C ALA A 94 -2.36 -12.17 -6.44
N GLN A 95 -2.33 -10.88 -6.74
CA GLN A 95 -1.64 -10.35 -7.92
C GLN A 95 -0.13 -10.59 -7.84
N ALA A 96 0.46 -10.44 -6.67
CA ALA A 96 1.88 -10.70 -6.46
C ALA A 96 2.21 -12.17 -6.71
N ARG A 97 1.39 -13.08 -6.18
CA ARG A 97 1.55 -14.53 -6.43
C ARG A 97 1.43 -14.86 -7.91
N ALA A 98 0.48 -14.24 -8.61
CA ALA A 98 0.28 -14.46 -10.03
C ALA A 98 1.50 -14.01 -10.85
N ARG A 99 2.27 -13.07 -10.36
CA ARG A 99 3.54 -12.62 -10.99
C ARG A 99 4.75 -13.44 -10.56
N GLY A 100 4.55 -14.44 -9.70
CA GLY A 100 5.65 -15.27 -9.20
C GLY A 100 6.47 -14.62 -8.10
N LEU A 101 5.99 -13.54 -7.51
CA LEU A 101 6.66 -12.90 -6.39
C LEU A 101 6.46 -13.72 -5.12
N ARG A 102 7.50 -13.81 -4.30
CA ARG A 102 7.50 -14.62 -3.08
C ARG A 102 7.34 -13.79 -1.82
N THR A 103 7.57 -12.49 -1.90
CA THR A 103 7.59 -11.60 -0.74
C THR A 103 6.89 -10.30 -1.09
N LEU A 104 6.06 -9.82 -0.16
CA LEU A 104 5.56 -8.45 -0.16
C LEU A 104 6.31 -7.66 0.89
N ARG A 105 6.65 -6.41 0.58
CA ARG A 105 7.26 -5.49 1.52
C ARG A 105 6.55 -4.14 1.48
N LEU A 106 6.60 -3.44 2.59
CA LEU A 106 6.03 -2.09 2.67
C LEU A 106 6.79 -1.26 3.69
N GLU A 107 6.71 0.04 3.50
CA GLU A 107 7.12 1.01 4.49
C GLU A 107 5.86 1.73 4.97
N THR A 108 5.71 1.87 6.28
CA THR A 108 4.60 2.60 6.89
C THR A 108 5.13 3.44 8.04
N GLY A 109 4.37 4.47 8.40
CA GLY A 109 4.75 5.33 9.51
C GLY A 109 4.31 4.75 10.85
N ASN A 110 5.08 5.05 11.91
CA ASN A 110 4.80 4.57 13.26
C ASN A 110 3.59 5.27 13.91
N ALA A 111 3.07 6.34 13.29
CA ALA A 111 1.89 7.05 13.77
C ALA A 111 0.59 6.57 13.12
N GLN A 112 0.58 5.39 12.51
CA GLN A 112 -0.58 4.82 11.83
C GLN A 112 -0.97 3.48 12.44
N PRO A 113 -1.52 3.47 13.68
CA PRO A 113 -1.79 2.20 14.37
C PRO A 113 -2.83 1.32 13.68
N GLU A 114 -3.79 1.92 12.97
CA GLU A 114 -4.82 1.17 12.25
C GLU A 114 -4.24 0.41 11.06
N ALA A 115 -3.36 1.07 10.30
CA ALA A 115 -2.66 0.43 9.19
C ALA A 115 -1.75 -0.69 9.70
N LEU A 116 -1.00 -0.43 10.76
CA LEU A 116 -0.11 -1.41 11.36
C LEU A 116 -0.88 -2.65 11.83
N ALA A 117 -2.04 -2.45 12.48
CA ALA A 117 -2.88 -3.56 12.92
C ALA A 117 -3.38 -4.40 11.73
N LEU A 118 -3.76 -3.75 10.63
CA LEU A 118 -4.18 -4.45 9.41
C LEU A 118 -3.06 -5.35 8.88
N TYR A 119 -1.84 -4.84 8.78
CA TYR A 119 -0.72 -5.61 8.26
C TYR A 119 -0.33 -6.75 9.21
N GLU A 120 -0.31 -6.52 10.50
CA GLU A 120 0.01 -7.56 11.48
C GLU A 120 -1.00 -8.70 11.42
N ARG A 121 -2.29 -8.39 11.30
CA ARG A 121 -3.34 -9.41 11.17
C ARG A 121 -3.22 -10.21 9.89
N ALA A 122 -2.67 -9.62 8.84
CA ALA A 122 -2.43 -10.30 7.58
C ALA A 122 -1.18 -11.18 7.60
N GLY A 123 -0.38 -11.11 8.66
CA GLY A 123 0.81 -11.94 8.81
C GLY A 123 2.12 -11.23 8.51
N PHE A 124 2.09 -9.93 8.28
CA PHE A 124 3.32 -9.16 8.06
C PHE A 124 4.15 -9.11 9.35
N GLU A 125 5.46 -9.19 9.18
CA GLU A 125 6.44 -9.10 10.26
C GLU A 125 7.42 -7.98 9.98
N ARG A 126 8.04 -7.45 11.02
CA ARG A 126 9.04 -6.40 10.86
C ARG A 126 10.27 -6.92 10.15
N CYS A 127 10.84 -6.08 9.29
CA CYS A 127 12.07 -6.37 8.57
C CYS A 127 12.97 -5.14 8.54
N ASP A 128 14.18 -5.31 8.02
CA ASP A 128 15.11 -4.20 7.82
C ASP A 128 14.67 -3.31 6.65
N PRO A 129 15.13 -2.05 6.58
CA PRO A 129 14.90 -1.20 5.43
C PRO A 129 15.33 -1.90 4.13
N PHE A 130 14.58 -1.68 3.07
CA PHE A 130 14.80 -2.34 1.79
C PHE A 130 14.82 -1.31 0.65
N GLY A 131 15.39 -1.70 -0.49
CA GLY A 131 15.47 -0.83 -1.66
C GLY A 131 16.22 0.46 -1.35
N PRO A 132 15.69 1.62 -1.74
CA PRO A 132 16.34 2.90 -1.48
C PRO A 132 16.08 3.44 -0.07
N TYR A 133 15.27 2.76 0.74
CA TYR A 133 14.92 3.24 2.07
C TYR A 133 16.09 3.11 3.04
N ARG A 134 16.13 4.02 3.99
CA ARG A 134 17.10 4.03 5.09
C ARG A 134 16.37 3.98 6.41
N ASP A 135 17.08 3.62 7.49
CA ASP A 135 16.52 3.72 8.83
C ASP A 135 16.00 5.12 9.09
N ASP A 136 14.77 5.18 9.56
CA ASP A 136 14.11 6.42 9.95
C ASP A 136 13.28 6.08 11.20
N PRO A 137 13.45 6.81 12.32
CA PRO A 137 12.72 6.50 13.55
C PRO A 137 11.21 6.60 13.41
N LEU A 138 10.72 7.29 12.38
CA LEU A 138 9.28 7.42 12.12
C LEU A 138 8.75 6.37 11.16
N SER A 139 9.61 5.53 10.56
CA SER A 139 9.23 4.52 9.60
C SER A 139 9.35 3.12 10.16
N LEU A 140 8.41 2.27 9.78
CA LEU A 140 8.43 0.83 10.04
C LEU A 140 8.46 0.10 8.71
N PHE A 141 9.27 -0.96 8.66
CA PHE A 141 9.41 -1.80 7.47
C PHE A 141 8.86 -3.17 7.78
N LEU A 142 7.96 -3.67 6.92
CA LEU A 142 7.26 -4.92 7.14
C LEU A 142 7.35 -5.79 5.89
N GLU A 143 7.34 -7.11 6.10
CA GLU A 143 7.32 -8.07 4.99
C GLU A 143 6.38 -9.21 5.27
N LEU A 144 5.86 -9.79 4.20
CA LEU A 144 5.01 -10.98 4.22
C LEU A 144 5.58 -12.01 3.27
N ASP A 145 5.76 -13.23 3.76
CA ASP A 145 6.16 -14.37 2.95
C ASP A 145 4.92 -14.92 2.23
N LEU A 146 4.90 -14.80 0.92
CA LEU A 146 3.79 -15.27 0.09
C LEU A 146 3.85 -16.78 -0.19
N THR A 147 4.94 -17.43 0.19
CA THR A 147 5.09 -18.87 -0.01
C THR A 147 4.52 -19.69 1.13
N SER A 148 4.25 -19.05 2.29
CA SER A 148 3.59 -19.72 3.39
C SER A 148 2.10 -19.90 3.11
N CYS A 149 1.58 -21.04 3.48
CA CYS A 149 0.16 -21.37 3.34
C CYS A 149 -0.62 -21.02 4.59
#